data_4a87ee668057d755ceb44e261357c71d
#
_entry.id   4a87ee668057d755ceb44e261357c71d
#
_cell.length_a   1.000
_cell.length_b   1.000
_cell.length_c   1.000
_cell.angle_alpha   90.00
_cell.angle_beta   90.00
_cell.angle_gamma   90.00
#
_symmetry.space_group_name_H-M   'P 1'
#
loop_
_entity.id
_entity.type
_entity.pdbx_description
1 polymer ?
#
loop_
_entity_poly.entity_id
_entity_poly.type
_entity_poly.pdbx_seq_one_letter_code
_entity_poly.pdbx_strand_id
1 'polypeptide(L)'
;EQILEDFDRAYGLKSVCLRYFNAAGADPAGLLGERHEPETHLIPLILQAASGRREAVTVFGRDYPTPDGTCIRDYVHVTDLACAHALAVDYLLDGGERAVFNLGNGLGFSVQEVIDAARSVTGQPITVLDAPRRAGDPPRLVADASKAMQVLGWRPVHADLEVIVAHAWQWERQYPWPAMTWR
;
A
#
# COMPACT_ATOMS: atom_id res chain seq x y z
N GLU A 1 6.29 -19.41 1.70
CA GLU A 1 7.22 -19.40 2.84
C GLU A 1 7.64 -20.81 3.20
N GLN A 2 6.71 -21.78 3.33
CA GLN A 2 7.04 -23.17 3.67
C GLN A 2 8.04 -23.79 2.67
N ILE A 3 7.83 -23.61 1.38
CA ILE A 3 8.75 -24.08 0.34
C ILE A 3 10.16 -23.52 0.54
N LEU A 4 10.30 -22.22 0.84
CA LEU A 4 11.61 -21.61 1.10
C LEU A 4 12.28 -22.17 2.37
N GLU A 5 11.50 -22.50 3.38
CA GLU A 5 12.01 -23.18 4.59
C GLU A 5 12.52 -24.59 4.26
N ASP A 6 11.80 -25.34 3.46
CA ASP A 6 12.21 -26.68 3.05
C ASP A 6 13.48 -26.65 2.17
N PHE A 7 13.60 -25.61 1.30
CA PHE A 7 14.81 -25.40 0.49
C PHE A 7 16.02 -24.97 1.34
N ASP A 8 15.80 -24.15 2.39
CA ASP A 8 16.88 -23.84 3.33
C ASP A 8 17.38 -25.11 4.03
N ARG A 9 16.48 -25.94 4.54
CA ARG A 9 16.84 -27.22 5.21
C ARG A 9 17.54 -28.21 4.27
N ALA A 10 17.10 -28.31 3.02
CA ALA A 10 17.61 -29.32 2.08
C ALA A 10 18.90 -28.87 1.38
N TYR A 11 19.03 -27.59 1.07
CA TYR A 11 20.05 -27.05 0.16
C TYR A 11 20.80 -25.85 0.73
N GLY A 12 20.46 -25.37 1.93
CA GLY A 12 21.06 -24.18 2.53
C GLY A 12 20.68 -22.87 1.84
N LEU A 13 19.58 -22.84 1.06
CA LEU A 13 19.11 -21.64 0.39
C LEU A 13 18.55 -20.64 1.39
N LYS A 14 19.32 -19.61 1.71
CA LYS A 14 18.86 -18.53 2.57
C LYS A 14 17.90 -17.60 1.84
N SER A 15 16.87 -17.16 2.53
CA SER A 15 15.82 -16.31 1.95
C SER A 15 15.22 -15.37 2.98
N VAL A 16 14.77 -14.20 2.51
CA VAL A 16 13.96 -13.27 3.29
C VAL A 16 12.58 -13.16 2.66
N CYS A 17 11.53 -13.35 3.47
CA CYS A 17 10.15 -13.07 3.08
C CYS A 17 9.70 -11.74 3.67
N LEU A 18 9.31 -10.81 2.81
CA LEU A 18 8.78 -9.52 3.21
C LEU A 18 7.25 -9.55 3.06
N ARG A 19 6.54 -9.48 4.19
CA ARG A 19 5.08 -9.40 4.26
C ARG A 19 4.67 -7.95 4.38
N TYR A 20 4.35 -7.30 3.29
CA TYR A 20 3.86 -5.93 3.31
C TYR A 20 2.34 -5.88 3.08
N PHE A 21 1.72 -4.81 3.59
CA PHE A 21 0.27 -4.65 3.57
C PHE A 21 -0.14 -3.93 2.28
N ASN A 22 -0.63 -2.69 2.33
CA ASN A 22 -1.01 -2.03 1.10
C ASN A 22 0.15 -1.19 0.57
N ALA A 23 0.82 -1.68 -0.47
CA ALA A 23 1.79 -0.88 -1.21
C ALA A 23 1.06 0.31 -1.85
N ALA A 24 1.61 1.52 -1.68
CA ALA A 24 0.96 2.74 -2.11
C ALA A 24 1.96 3.83 -2.50
N GLY A 25 1.48 4.91 -3.10
CA GLY A 25 2.33 5.97 -3.58
C GLY A 25 2.89 5.69 -4.98
N ALA A 26 3.87 6.46 -5.36
CA ALA A 26 4.63 6.32 -6.58
C ALA A 26 6.04 6.88 -6.36
N ASP A 27 6.94 6.71 -7.31
CA ASP A 27 8.27 7.33 -7.25
C ASP A 27 8.15 8.84 -7.07
N PRO A 28 8.78 9.44 -6.04
CA PRO A 28 8.74 10.88 -5.80
C PRO A 28 9.24 11.72 -6.99
N ALA A 29 10.16 11.18 -7.81
CA ALA A 29 10.62 11.84 -9.03
C ALA A 29 9.64 11.71 -10.22
N GLY A 30 8.55 10.93 -10.04
CA GLY A 30 7.54 10.72 -11.08
C GLY A 30 7.97 9.82 -12.23
N LEU A 31 9.05 9.05 -12.07
CA LEU A 31 9.56 8.15 -13.12
C LEU A 31 8.85 6.82 -13.17
N LEU A 32 8.33 6.35 -12.03
CA LEU A 32 7.68 5.05 -11.87
C LEU A 32 6.39 5.19 -11.03
N GLY A 33 5.39 4.40 -11.37
CA GLY A 33 4.15 4.34 -10.63
C GLY A 33 3.32 3.11 -11.01
N GLU A 34 2.21 2.92 -10.31
CA GLU A 34 1.33 1.78 -10.53
C GLU A 34 0.49 1.96 -11.80
N ARG A 35 0.39 0.86 -12.56
CA ARG A 35 -0.58 0.70 -13.64
C ARG A 35 -1.12 -0.71 -13.59
N HIS A 36 -2.33 -0.86 -13.08
CA HIS A 36 -2.96 -2.16 -12.83
C HIS A 36 -4.35 -2.21 -13.49
N GLU A 37 -4.62 -3.30 -14.23
CA GLU A 37 -5.88 -3.50 -14.96
C GLU A 37 -6.39 -4.94 -14.75
N PRO A 38 -7.59 -5.16 -14.22
CA PRO A 38 -8.48 -4.15 -13.65
C PRO A 38 -7.98 -3.61 -12.30
N GLU A 39 -8.17 -2.31 -12.05
CA GLU A 39 -7.76 -1.69 -10.78
C GLU A 39 -8.68 -2.08 -9.63
N THR A 40 -8.06 -2.45 -8.51
CA THR A 40 -8.77 -2.90 -7.30
C THR A 40 -8.29 -2.23 -6.00
N HIS A 41 -7.17 -1.50 -6.06
CA HIS A 41 -6.58 -0.86 -4.88
C HIS A 41 -7.24 0.49 -4.58
N LEU A 42 -7.41 0.77 -3.29
CA LEU A 42 -8.21 1.92 -2.83
C LEU A 42 -7.67 3.26 -3.33
N ILE A 43 -6.38 3.56 -3.12
CA ILE A 43 -5.80 4.85 -3.48
C ILE A 43 -5.91 5.11 -4.99
N PRO A 44 -5.50 4.21 -5.90
CA PRO A 44 -5.73 4.38 -7.32
C PRO A 44 -7.20 4.59 -7.70
N LEU A 45 -8.13 3.83 -7.12
CA LEU A 45 -9.57 4.01 -7.37
C LEU A 45 -10.08 5.39 -6.95
N ILE A 46 -9.61 5.92 -5.82
CA ILE A 46 -9.92 7.26 -5.36
C ILE A 46 -9.35 8.31 -6.33
N LEU A 47 -8.12 8.14 -6.79
CA LEU A 47 -7.47 9.05 -7.71
C LEU A 47 -8.11 9.01 -9.12
N GLN A 48 -8.60 7.85 -9.56
CA GLN A 48 -9.42 7.74 -10.76
C GLN A 48 -10.73 8.53 -10.64
N ALA A 49 -11.35 8.54 -9.45
CA ALA A 49 -12.54 9.36 -9.23
C ALA A 49 -12.18 10.86 -9.21
N ALA A 50 -11.08 11.25 -8.58
CA ALA A 50 -10.59 12.62 -8.57
C ALA A 50 -10.22 13.12 -9.97
N SER A 51 -9.69 12.27 -10.86
CA SER A 51 -9.36 12.62 -12.25
C SER A 51 -10.55 12.55 -13.20
N GLY A 52 -11.75 12.18 -12.73
CA GLY A 52 -12.96 12.05 -13.54
C GLY A 52 -13.03 10.79 -14.41
N ARG A 53 -12.08 9.88 -14.29
CA ARG A 53 -12.07 8.58 -15.02
C ARG A 53 -13.05 7.56 -14.41
N ARG A 54 -13.51 7.79 -13.19
CA ARG A 54 -14.49 6.99 -12.46
C ARG A 54 -15.56 7.92 -11.87
N GLU A 55 -16.80 7.50 -11.88
CA GLU A 55 -17.91 8.31 -11.35
C GLU A 55 -17.87 8.43 -9.82
N ALA A 56 -17.52 7.35 -9.13
CA ALA A 56 -17.53 7.30 -7.67
C ALA A 56 -16.62 6.21 -7.11
N VAL A 57 -16.26 6.35 -5.84
CA VAL A 57 -15.59 5.31 -5.02
C VAL A 57 -16.63 4.65 -4.13
N THR A 58 -16.57 3.33 -4.01
CA THR A 58 -17.46 2.58 -3.11
C THR A 58 -16.75 2.31 -1.78
N VAL A 59 -17.38 2.72 -0.66
CA VAL A 59 -16.98 2.41 0.71
C VAL A 59 -17.78 1.21 1.18
N PHE A 60 -17.09 0.13 1.53
CA PHE A 60 -17.70 -1.13 1.97
C PHE A 60 -17.79 -1.21 3.49
N GLY A 61 -18.96 -0.86 4.05
CA GLY A 61 -19.24 -0.82 5.47
C GLY A 61 -18.89 0.53 6.11
N ARG A 62 -19.86 1.03 6.92
CA ARG A 62 -19.72 2.23 7.75
C ARG A 62 -20.09 1.98 9.20
N ASP A 63 -20.09 0.72 9.57
CA ASP A 63 -20.52 0.24 10.87
C ASP A 63 -19.45 -0.61 11.57
N TYR A 64 -18.18 -0.54 11.12
CA TYR A 64 -17.05 -1.17 11.80
C TYR A 64 -16.81 -0.52 13.18
N PRO A 65 -16.31 -1.28 14.18
CA PRO A 65 -15.94 -0.73 15.49
C PRO A 65 -14.61 0.07 15.39
N THR A 66 -14.62 1.13 14.61
CA THR A 66 -13.52 2.06 14.34
C THR A 66 -14.03 3.49 14.53
N PRO A 67 -13.16 4.50 14.67
CA PRO A 67 -13.59 5.86 14.99
C PRO A 67 -14.61 6.48 14.01
N ASP A 68 -14.50 6.17 12.71
CA ASP A 68 -15.38 6.70 11.66
C ASP A 68 -16.29 5.63 11.01
N GLY A 69 -16.26 4.41 11.55
CA GLY A 69 -17.06 3.29 11.07
C GLY A 69 -16.51 2.61 9.83
N THR A 70 -15.41 3.09 9.22
CA THR A 70 -14.76 2.44 8.08
C THR A 70 -13.58 1.57 8.51
N CYS A 71 -13.18 0.59 7.70
CA CYS A 71 -12.08 -0.28 8.06
C CYS A 71 -10.72 0.45 7.99
N ILE A 72 -9.78 0.04 8.85
CA ILE A 72 -8.44 0.61 8.97
C ILE A 72 -7.44 -0.33 8.30
N ARG A 73 -6.55 0.23 7.46
CA ARG A 73 -5.50 -0.49 6.73
C ARG A 73 -4.16 0.23 6.89
N ASP A 74 -3.08 -0.52 6.71
CA ASP A 74 -1.72 0.00 6.72
C ASP A 74 -1.25 0.24 5.27
N TYR A 75 -0.82 1.46 4.99
CA TYR A 75 -0.31 1.85 3.67
C TYR A 75 1.18 2.12 3.78
N VAL A 76 1.96 1.45 2.93
CA VAL A 76 3.42 1.56 2.91
C VAL A 76 3.86 2.12 1.57
N HIS A 77 4.66 3.17 1.60
CA HIS A 77 5.14 3.79 0.38
C HIS A 77 6.04 2.84 -0.42
N VAL A 78 5.86 2.79 -1.73
CA VAL A 78 6.62 1.86 -2.61
C VAL A 78 8.13 2.07 -2.52
N THR A 79 8.61 3.30 -2.31
CA THR A 79 10.04 3.60 -2.11
C THR A 79 10.56 3.00 -0.81
N ASP A 80 9.77 3.03 0.27
CA ASP A 80 10.14 2.40 1.55
C ASP A 80 10.17 0.88 1.43
N LEU A 81 9.26 0.30 0.63
CA LEU A 81 9.30 -1.13 0.30
C LEU A 81 10.55 -1.48 -0.52
N ALA A 82 10.91 -0.67 -1.53
CA ALA A 82 12.13 -0.88 -2.31
C ALA A 82 13.38 -0.85 -1.41
N CYS A 83 13.45 0.09 -0.47
CA CYS A 83 14.51 0.15 0.53
C CYS A 83 14.55 -1.12 1.39
N ALA A 84 13.40 -1.64 1.84
CA ALA A 84 13.35 -2.89 2.61
C ALA A 84 13.87 -4.10 1.81
N HIS A 85 13.60 -4.15 0.51
CA HIS A 85 14.13 -5.20 -0.36
C HIS A 85 15.67 -5.12 -0.49
N ALA A 86 16.21 -3.92 -0.66
CA ALA A 86 17.66 -3.71 -0.71
C ALA A 86 18.32 -4.16 0.61
N LEU A 87 17.80 -3.71 1.75
CA LEU A 87 18.29 -4.11 3.06
C LEU A 87 18.19 -5.63 3.32
N ALA A 88 17.15 -6.27 2.79
CA ALA A 88 17.01 -7.72 2.89
C ALA A 88 18.07 -8.47 2.05
N VAL A 89 18.44 -7.93 0.89
CA VAL A 89 19.55 -8.46 0.07
C VAL A 89 20.87 -8.30 0.80
N ASP A 90 21.17 -7.11 1.32
CA ASP A 90 22.40 -6.85 2.08
C ASP A 90 22.49 -7.77 3.30
N TYR A 91 21.40 -7.93 4.05
CA TYR A 91 21.31 -8.87 5.18
C TYR A 91 21.70 -10.31 4.78
N LEU A 92 21.23 -10.79 3.63
CA LEU A 92 21.58 -12.13 3.16
C LEU A 92 23.05 -12.22 2.67
N LEU A 93 23.56 -11.19 2.01
CA LEU A 93 24.95 -11.12 1.55
C LEU A 93 25.93 -11.08 2.73
N ASP A 94 25.54 -10.48 3.85
CA ASP A 94 26.29 -10.45 5.09
C ASP A 94 26.19 -11.76 5.91
N GLY A 95 25.61 -12.81 5.33
CA GLY A 95 25.49 -14.13 5.97
C GLY A 95 24.27 -14.28 6.88
N GLY A 96 23.26 -13.44 6.70
CA GLY A 96 22.00 -13.53 7.45
C GLY A 96 21.25 -14.83 7.21
N GLU A 97 20.60 -15.31 8.25
CA GLU A 97 19.78 -16.53 8.21
C GLU A 97 18.41 -16.28 7.57
N ARG A 98 17.73 -17.36 7.18
CA ARG A 98 16.35 -17.27 6.70
C ARG A 98 15.47 -16.47 7.67
N ALA A 99 14.75 -15.50 7.14
CA ALA A 99 13.92 -14.61 7.96
C ALA A 99 12.60 -14.25 7.29
N VAL A 100 11.64 -13.86 8.14
CA VAL A 100 10.36 -13.29 7.71
C VAL A 100 10.16 -11.97 8.45
N PHE A 101 9.83 -10.92 7.72
CA PHE A 101 9.58 -9.58 8.25
C PHE A 101 8.24 -9.04 7.76
N ASN A 102 7.45 -8.49 8.70
CA ASN A 102 6.32 -7.66 8.32
C ASN A 102 6.81 -6.23 8.06
N LEU A 103 6.23 -5.59 7.05
CA LEU A 103 6.50 -4.19 6.68
C LEU A 103 5.20 -3.40 6.70
N GLY A 104 5.19 -2.31 7.44
CA GLY A 104 4.08 -1.38 7.54
C GLY A 104 4.49 -0.11 8.28
N ASN A 105 3.68 0.93 8.17
CA ASN A 105 3.89 2.17 8.91
C ASN A 105 3.54 2.03 10.40
N GLY A 106 2.70 1.02 10.75
CA GLY A 106 2.23 0.81 12.12
C GLY A 106 1.16 1.81 12.58
N LEU A 107 0.87 2.84 11.81
CA LEU A 107 -0.14 3.86 12.14
C LEU A 107 -1.56 3.35 11.83
N GLY A 108 -1.76 2.91 10.61
CA GLY A 108 -3.07 2.53 10.07
C GLY A 108 -3.95 3.74 9.79
N PHE A 109 -4.59 3.73 8.62
CA PHE A 109 -5.51 4.79 8.19
C PHE A 109 -6.84 4.17 7.78
N SER A 110 -7.93 4.82 8.14
CA SER A 110 -9.27 4.42 7.74
C SER A 110 -9.52 4.72 6.26
N VAL A 111 -10.51 4.06 5.68
CA VAL A 111 -10.92 4.37 4.29
C VAL A 111 -11.37 5.82 4.17
N GLN A 112 -12.06 6.37 5.20
CA GLN A 112 -12.49 7.75 5.20
C GLN A 112 -11.29 8.72 5.26
N GLU A 113 -10.29 8.45 6.10
CA GLU A 113 -9.07 9.26 6.17
C GLU A 113 -8.33 9.30 4.82
N VAL A 114 -8.27 8.16 4.10
CA VAL A 114 -7.66 8.10 2.75
C VAL A 114 -8.44 8.96 1.76
N ILE A 115 -9.77 8.94 1.79
CA ILE A 115 -10.61 9.77 0.92
C ILE A 115 -10.41 11.26 1.23
N ASP A 116 -10.33 11.62 2.50
CA ASP A 116 -10.18 13.02 2.91
C ASP A 116 -8.77 13.55 2.58
N ALA A 117 -7.72 12.74 2.78
CA ALA A 117 -6.37 13.05 2.31
C ALA A 117 -6.33 13.25 0.78
N ALA A 118 -7.03 12.39 0.03
CA ALA A 118 -7.09 12.54 -1.43
C ALA A 118 -7.84 13.82 -1.86
N ARG A 119 -8.92 14.21 -1.16
CA ARG A 119 -9.61 15.49 -1.40
C ARG A 119 -8.70 16.67 -1.11
N SER A 120 -7.96 16.63 0.01
CA SER A 120 -6.99 17.66 0.39
C SER A 120 -5.90 17.82 -0.67
N VAL A 121 -5.26 16.71 -1.05
CA VAL A 121 -4.14 16.71 -1.99
C VAL A 121 -4.54 17.08 -3.41
N THR A 122 -5.66 16.55 -3.89
CA THR A 122 -6.08 16.75 -5.29
C THR A 122 -6.84 18.04 -5.53
N GLY A 123 -7.48 18.59 -4.48
CA GLY A 123 -8.42 19.71 -4.59
C GLY A 123 -9.68 19.37 -5.40
N GLN A 124 -9.94 18.08 -5.66
CA GLN A 124 -11.05 17.63 -6.49
C GLN A 124 -12.20 17.05 -5.66
N PRO A 125 -13.44 17.21 -6.10
CA PRO A 125 -14.56 16.51 -5.50
C PRO A 125 -14.45 15.02 -5.80
N ILE A 126 -14.66 14.20 -4.77
CA ILE A 126 -14.66 12.73 -4.87
C ILE A 126 -16.01 12.23 -4.39
N THR A 127 -16.79 11.71 -5.34
CA THR A 127 -18.09 11.11 -5.03
C THR A 127 -17.89 9.76 -4.35
N VAL A 128 -18.65 9.53 -3.28
CA VAL A 128 -18.58 8.30 -2.49
C VAL A 128 -19.95 7.64 -2.47
N LEU A 129 -19.97 6.34 -2.69
CA LEU A 129 -21.15 5.48 -2.57
C LEU A 129 -20.91 4.49 -1.43
N ASP A 130 -21.90 4.34 -0.56
CA ASP A 130 -21.83 3.38 0.53
C ASP A 130 -22.41 2.02 0.10
N ALA A 131 -21.74 0.96 0.52
CA ALA A 131 -22.19 -0.41 0.29
C ALA A 131 -22.05 -1.24 1.59
N PRO A 132 -22.75 -2.39 1.69
CA PRO A 132 -22.57 -3.32 2.80
C PRO A 132 -21.10 -3.77 2.94
N ARG A 133 -20.72 -4.21 4.16
CA ARG A 133 -19.39 -4.80 4.40
C ARG A 133 -19.11 -5.94 3.44
N ARG A 134 -17.84 -6.06 3.04
CA ARG A 134 -17.36 -7.27 2.37
C ARG A 134 -17.24 -8.40 3.41
N ALA A 135 -17.63 -9.59 3.04
CA ALA A 135 -17.46 -10.76 3.90
C ALA A 135 -15.97 -11.02 4.16
N GLY A 136 -15.62 -11.21 5.44
CA GLY A 136 -14.24 -11.52 5.84
C GLY A 136 -13.33 -10.31 6.03
N ASP A 137 -13.76 -9.08 5.75
CA ASP A 137 -12.93 -7.88 5.98
C ASP A 137 -12.81 -7.59 7.49
N PRO A 138 -11.57 -7.59 8.05
CA PRO A 138 -11.36 -7.23 9.44
C PRO A 138 -11.50 -5.71 9.65
N PRO A 139 -11.99 -5.26 10.83
CA PRO A 139 -12.11 -3.83 11.15
C PRO A 139 -10.76 -3.10 11.07
N ARG A 140 -9.67 -3.75 11.50
CA ARG A 140 -8.33 -3.18 11.55
C ARG A 140 -7.31 -4.22 11.13
N LEU A 141 -6.46 -3.84 10.19
CA LEU A 141 -5.33 -4.64 9.72
C LEU A 141 -4.10 -3.73 9.57
N VAL A 142 -3.20 -3.78 10.56
CA VAL A 142 -2.02 -2.93 10.68
C VAL A 142 -0.83 -3.80 11.02
N ALA A 143 0.32 -3.55 10.38
CA ALA A 143 1.53 -4.34 10.57
C ALA A 143 2.26 -3.96 11.86
N ASP A 144 2.87 -4.95 12.49
CA ASP A 144 3.97 -4.73 13.41
C ASP A 144 5.29 -4.98 12.67
N ALA A 145 5.99 -3.90 12.35
CA ALA A 145 7.27 -3.92 11.64
C ALA A 145 8.48 -3.90 12.56
N SER A 146 8.31 -4.03 13.88
CA SER A 146 9.37 -3.93 14.89
C SER A 146 10.57 -4.82 14.58
N LYS A 147 10.34 -6.05 14.12
CA LYS A 147 11.43 -6.97 13.74
C LYS A 147 12.24 -6.46 12.55
N ALA A 148 11.59 -5.92 11.51
CA ALA A 148 12.29 -5.34 10.36
C ALA A 148 13.12 -4.12 10.78
N MET A 149 12.60 -3.29 11.66
CA MET A 149 13.31 -2.14 12.20
C MET A 149 14.53 -2.53 13.03
N GLN A 150 14.45 -3.60 13.82
CA GLN A 150 15.53 -4.05 14.69
C GLN A 150 16.61 -4.80 13.92
N VAL A 151 16.25 -5.68 13.00
CA VAL A 151 17.17 -6.60 12.32
C VAL A 151 17.74 -6.00 11.04
N LEU A 152 16.90 -5.39 10.20
CA LEU A 152 17.33 -4.79 8.94
C LEU A 152 17.71 -3.31 9.08
N GLY A 153 17.45 -2.68 10.22
CA GLY A 153 17.58 -1.23 10.36
C GLY A 153 16.56 -0.43 9.52
N TRP A 154 15.58 -1.11 8.94
CA TRP A 154 14.57 -0.46 8.08
C TRP A 154 13.78 0.59 8.86
N ARG A 155 13.55 1.74 8.20
CA ARG A 155 12.69 2.80 8.72
C ARG A 155 11.88 3.37 7.56
N PRO A 156 10.53 3.41 7.63
CA PRO A 156 9.74 4.10 6.62
C PRO A 156 10.00 5.61 6.69
N VAL A 157 10.29 6.21 5.55
CA VAL A 157 10.57 7.65 5.40
C VAL A 157 9.30 8.39 4.98
N HIS A 158 8.43 7.73 4.21
CA HIS A 158 7.19 8.28 3.69
C HIS A 158 5.98 7.70 4.44
N ALA A 159 5.92 7.90 5.76
CA ALA A 159 4.82 7.39 6.58
C ALA A 159 3.54 8.27 6.54
N ASP A 160 3.67 9.50 6.07
CA ASP A 160 2.58 10.46 5.97
C ASP A 160 1.63 10.10 4.82
N LEU A 161 0.32 10.02 5.12
CA LEU A 161 -0.70 9.62 4.16
C LEU A 161 -0.85 10.62 3.01
N GLU A 162 -0.77 11.93 3.29
CA GLU A 162 -0.89 12.96 2.26
C GLU A 162 0.30 12.91 1.31
N VAL A 163 1.51 12.61 1.80
CA VAL A 163 2.71 12.39 0.98
C VAL A 163 2.53 11.17 0.06
N ILE A 164 2.05 10.06 0.61
CA ILE A 164 1.76 8.83 -0.17
C ILE A 164 0.77 9.14 -1.30
N VAL A 165 -0.34 9.81 -0.96
CA VAL A 165 -1.37 10.17 -1.93
C VAL A 165 -0.86 11.20 -2.95
N ALA A 166 -0.04 12.18 -2.54
CA ALA A 166 0.52 13.19 -3.43
C ALA A 166 1.42 12.58 -4.51
N HIS A 167 2.29 11.64 -4.15
CA HIS A 167 3.16 10.96 -5.12
C HIS A 167 2.33 10.10 -6.09
N ALA A 168 1.31 9.38 -5.60
CA ALA A 168 0.39 8.64 -6.46
C ALA A 168 -0.40 9.58 -7.40
N TRP A 169 -0.84 10.75 -6.90
CA TRP A 169 -1.54 11.74 -7.71
C TRP A 169 -0.66 12.38 -8.79
N GLN A 170 0.60 12.66 -8.45
CA GLN A 170 1.57 13.16 -9.43
C GLN A 170 1.72 12.18 -10.60
N TRP A 171 1.86 10.89 -10.32
CA TRP A 171 1.92 9.83 -11.33
C TRP A 171 0.64 9.76 -12.17
N GLU A 172 -0.53 9.74 -11.53
CA GLU A 172 -1.83 9.69 -12.17
C GLU A 172 -2.04 10.82 -13.18
N ARG A 173 -1.59 12.04 -12.84
CA ARG A 173 -1.69 13.23 -13.71
C ARG A 173 -0.68 13.24 -14.84
N GLN A 174 0.52 12.74 -14.60
CA GLN A 174 1.63 12.78 -15.55
C GLN A 174 1.46 11.72 -16.65
N TYR A 175 0.90 10.58 -16.30
CA TYR A 175 0.68 9.46 -17.20
C TYR A 175 -0.79 9.04 -17.22
N PRO A 176 -1.68 9.91 -17.72
CA PRO A 176 -3.09 9.57 -17.80
C PRO A 176 -3.27 8.33 -18.67
N TRP A 177 -4.18 7.43 -18.24
CA TRP A 177 -4.54 6.29 -19.04
C TRP A 177 -5.07 6.77 -20.40
N PRO A 178 -4.68 6.11 -21.50
CA PRO A 178 -5.32 6.39 -22.77
C PRO A 178 -6.83 6.16 -22.61
N ALA A 179 -7.63 7.07 -23.13
CA ALA A 179 -9.08 6.87 -23.16
C ALA A 179 -9.37 5.50 -23.78
N MET A 180 -10.08 4.63 -23.05
CA MET A 180 -10.45 3.31 -23.59
C MET A 180 -11.40 3.57 -24.78
N THR A 181 -10.87 3.47 -25.99
CA THR A 181 -11.68 3.34 -27.19
C THR A 181 -12.13 1.88 -27.26
N TRP A 182 -13.31 1.60 -26.72
CA TRP A 182 -14.02 0.35 -26.98
C TRP A 182 -14.29 0.30 -28.49
N ARG A 183 -13.62 -0.60 -29.21
CA ARG A 183 -13.98 -0.97 -30.57
C ARG A 183 -14.68 -2.33 -30.54
#